data_57432fccd2c20a7ddb397e01298a4a16
#
_entry.id   57432fccd2c20a7ddb397e01298a4a16
#
_cell.length_a   1.000
_cell.length_b   1.000
_cell.length_c   1.000
_cell.angle_alpha   90.00
_cell.angle_beta   90.00
_cell.angle_gamma   90.00
#
_symmetry.space_group_name_H-M   'P 1'
#
loop_
_entity.id
_entity.type
_entity.pdbx_description
1 polymer ?
#
loop_
_entity_poly.entity_id
_entity_poly.type
_entity_poly.pdbx_seq_one_letter_code
_entity_poly.pdbx_strand_id
1 'polypeptide(L)'
;MDYIKITLKPGKEDSFHRFHPWVFSGAIYRFEKQPEEGDIVEVTDHQGNFIGIGQYQIGSIAVRILTFKPEEINEQFYFKRLQEAYNVRLSLGLLNGEYNNTCRLVHGEGDNLPGLIIDLYNKTAVMQAHTPGMHYARHQIAQALKSVLGNAIDNIYYKSETTLPYKAELDAENEYLLGGDAPNIATENGLCLLYTSPSPRDRSVSR
;
A
#
# COMPACT_ATOMS: atom_id res chain seq x y z
N MET A 1 13.05 -2.45 18.86
CA MET A 1 11.65 -2.41 18.37
C MET A 1 10.87 -3.36 19.25
N ASP A 2 9.76 -2.90 19.78
CA ASP A 2 8.93 -3.69 20.70
C ASP A 2 7.55 -3.86 20.07
N TYR A 3 7.50 -4.66 18.99
CA TYR A 3 6.26 -4.97 18.31
C TYR A 3 5.56 -6.13 19.02
N ILE A 4 4.22 -6.12 19.02
CA ILE A 4 3.41 -7.24 19.53
C ILE A 4 3.75 -8.49 18.74
N LYS A 5 4.05 -9.61 19.44
CA LYS A 5 4.43 -10.86 18.80
C LYS A 5 3.23 -11.76 18.51
N ILE A 6 3.22 -12.29 17.30
CA ILE A 6 2.26 -13.29 16.83
C ILE A 6 3.04 -14.57 16.52
N THR A 7 2.73 -15.65 17.23
CA THR A 7 3.38 -16.96 17.04
C THR A 7 2.53 -17.83 16.13
N LEU A 8 3.16 -18.47 15.14
CA LEU A 8 2.50 -19.39 14.23
C LEU A 8 2.38 -20.81 14.83
N LYS A 9 1.43 -21.58 14.32
CA LYS A 9 1.33 -23.02 14.59
C LYS A 9 2.48 -23.78 13.94
N PRO A 10 2.94 -24.91 14.52
CA PRO A 10 3.95 -25.77 13.91
C PRO A 10 3.61 -26.14 12.47
N GLY A 11 4.58 -26.06 11.56
CA GLY A 11 4.42 -26.41 10.14
C GLY A 11 3.64 -25.40 9.31
N LYS A 12 3.38 -24.17 9.83
CA LYS A 12 2.77 -23.08 9.08
C LYS A 12 3.76 -22.04 8.57
N GLU A 13 5.04 -22.22 8.89
CA GLU A 13 6.16 -21.36 8.48
C GLU A 13 6.64 -21.62 7.05
N ASP A 14 6.35 -22.77 6.44
CA ASP A 14 6.88 -23.18 5.13
C ASP A 14 6.60 -22.20 3.99
N SER A 15 5.45 -21.52 4.01
CA SER A 15 5.09 -20.54 2.98
C SER A 15 5.96 -19.28 3.06
N PHE A 16 6.43 -18.92 4.26
CA PHE A 16 7.24 -17.73 4.49
C PHE A 16 8.70 -17.93 4.08
N HIS A 17 9.21 -19.16 4.05
CA HIS A 17 10.49 -19.49 3.42
C HIS A 17 10.51 -19.21 1.91
N ARG A 18 9.34 -19.09 1.30
CA ARG A 18 9.16 -18.68 -0.10
C ARG A 18 8.67 -17.23 -0.23
N PHE A 19 8.84 -16.43 0.81
CA PHE A 19 8.47 -15.01 0.88
C PHE A 19 6.98 -14.75 0.61
N HIS A 20 6.09 -15.69 0.99
CA HIS A 20 4.66 -15.46 0.88
C HIS A 20 4.21 -14.41 1.93
N PRO A 21 3.57 -13.28 1.52
CA PRO A 21 3.37 -12.15 2.44
C PRO A 21 2.14 -12.28 3.34
N TRP A 22 1.32 -13.31 3.21
CA TRP A 22 0.05 -13.40 3.94
C TRP A 22 0.06 -14.44 5.05
N VAL A 23 -0.20 -13.98 6.28
CA VAL A 23 -0.47 -14.84 7.43
C VAL A 23 -1.98 -15.00 7.56
N PHE A 24 -2.47 -16.21 7.34
CA PHE A 24 -3.88 -16.51 7.53
C PHE A 24 -4.20 -16.67 9.02
N SER A 25 -5.41 -16.25 9.46
CA SER A 25 -5.85 -16.36 10.85
C SER A 25 -5.78 -17.80 11.38
N GLY A 26 -6.08 -18.79 10.54
CA GLY A 26 -5.97 -20.21 10.89
C GLY A 26 -4.55 -20.71 11.16
N ALA A 27 -3.51 -19.97 10.72
CA ALA A 27 -2.10 -20.30 10.97
C ALA A 27 -1.58 -19.78 12.32
N ILE A 28 -2.29 -18.88 12.97
CA ILE A 28 -1.88 -18.27 14.23
C ILE A 28 -2.13 -19.25 15.38
N TYR A 29 -1.10 -19.45 16.21
CA TYR A 29 -1.18 -20.22 17.44
C TYR A 29 -1.60 -19.34 18.61
N ARG A 30 -0.91 -18.20 18.80
CA ARG A 30 -1.21 -17.26 19.88
C ARG A 30 -0.77 -15.84 19.54
N PHE A 31 -1.40 -14.89 20.22
CA PHE A 31 -0.97 -13.51 20.34
C PHE A 31 -0.29 -13.30 21.70
N GLU A 32 0.82 -12.57 21.76
CA GLU A 32 1.40 -12.12 23.03
C GLU A 32 0.44 -11.15 23.75
N LYS A 33 -0.13 -10.22 22.97
CA LYS A 33 -1.23 -9.32 23.31
C LYS A 33 -2.13 -9.22 22.08
N GLN A 34 -3.45 -9.06 22.27
CA GLN A 34 -4.35 -8.86 21.14
C GLN A 34 -4.01 -7.56 20.40
N PRO A 35 -3.59 -7.61 19.12
CA PRO A 35 -3.35 -6.40 18.36
C PRO A 35 -4.66 -5.71 17.97
N GLU A 36 -4.56 -4.40 17.74
CA GLU A 36 -5.61 -3.61 17.13
C GLU A 36 -5.48 -3.59 15.59
N GLU A 37 -6.55 -3.21 14.90
CA GLU A 37 -6.54 -3.06 13.44
C GLU A 37 -5.45 -2.07 13.01
N GLY A 38 -4.58 -2.52 12.10
CA GLY A 38 -3.49 -1.71 11.56
C GLY A 38 -2.19 -1.74 12.35
N ASP A 39 -2.17 -2.36 13.53
CA ASP A 39 -0.95 -2.48 14.33
C ASP A 39 0.19 -3.16 13.54
N ILE A 40 1.40 -2.65 13.75
CA ILE A 40 2.61 -3.33 13.29
C ILE A 40 2.93 -4.46 14.27
N VAL A 41 3.11 -5.65 13.74
CA VAL A 41 3.34 -6.87 14.53
C VAL A 41 4.56 -7.63 14.02
N GLU A 42 5.24 -8.32 14.94
CA GLU A 42 6.30 -9.28 14.63
C GLU A 42 5.70 -10.69 14.56
N VAL A 43 5.99 -11.40 13.49
CA VAL A 43 5.57 -12.79 13.30
C VAL A 43 6.74 -13.71 13.58
N THR A 44 6.52 -14.73 14.42
CA THR A 44 7.50 -15.75 14.77
C THR A 44 6.96 -17.15 14.47
N ASP A 45 7.84 -18.09 14.24
CA ASP A 45 7.48 -19.50 14.19
C ASP A 45 7.13 -20.05 15.58
N HIS A 46 6.81 -21.34 15.65
CA HIS A 46 6.48 -22.02 16.91
C HIS A 46 7.65 -22.06 17.91
N GLN A 47 8.88 -21.99 17.44
CA GLN A 47 10.10 -22.02 18.27
C GLN A 47 10.51 -20.62 18.74
N GLY A 48 9.84 -19.57 18.23
CA GLY A 48 10.17 -18.18 18.53
C GLY A 48 11.16 -17.54 17.56
N ASN A 49 11.53 -18.23 16.46
CA ASN A 49 12.40 -17.65 15.46
C ASN A 49 11.62 -16.58 14.65
N PHE A 50 12.31 -15.51 14.33
CA PHE A 50 11.76 -14.41 13.54
C PHE A 50 11.39 -14.88 12.12
N ILE A 51 10.19 -14.47 11.66
CA ILE A 51 9.69 -14.69 10.30
C ILE A 51 9.61 -13.37 9.55
N GLY A 52 8.96 -12.36 10.12
CA GLY A 52 8.76 -11.08 9.45
C GLY A 52 8.00 -10.08 10.30
N ILE A 53 7.89 -8.86 9.78
CA ILE A 53 7.12 -7.77 10.37
C ILE A 53 6.03 -7.37 9.38
N GLY A 54 4.81 -7.16 9.85
CA GLY A 54 3.67 -6.84 9.02
C GLY A 54 2.59 -6.05 9.74
N GLN A 55 1.49 -5.80 9.03
CA GLN A 55 0.32 -5.10 9.55
C GLN A 55 -0.79 -6.11 9.86
N TYR A 56 -1.33 -6.02 11.08
CA TYR A 56 -2.46 -6.83 11.53
C TYR A 56 -3.78 -6.27 11.02
N GLN A 57 -4.70 -7.17 10.70
CA GLN A 57 -6.11 -6.84 10.44
C GLN A 57 -7.05 -7.98 10.82
N ILE A 58 -8.28 -7.66 11.14
CA ILE A 58 -9.33 -8.64 11.40
C ILE A 58 -9.82 -9.24 10.08
N GLY A 59 -9.70 -10.55 9.93
CA GLY A 59 -10.13 -11.25 8.71
C GLY A 59 -9.44 -12.59 8.49
N SER A 60 -9.64 -13.16 7.31
CA SER A 60 -8.98 -14.42 6.91
C SER A 60 -7.47 -14.25 6.74
N ILE A 61 -7.02 -13.12 6.16
CA ILE A 61 -5.63 -12.72 6.12
C ILE A 61 -5.41 -11.82 7.33
N ALA A 62 -4.84 -12.38 8.40
CA ALA A 62 -4.68 -11.67 9.66
C ALA A 62 -3.44 -10.78 9.71
N VAL A 63 -2.38 -11.12 8.98
CA VAL A 63 -1.21 -10.24 8.86
C VAL A 63 -0.73 -10.20 7.41
N ARG A 64 -0.40 -9.00 6.94
CA ARG A 64 0.35 -8.79 5.69
C ARG A 64 1.77 -8.40 6.01
N ILE A 65 2.71 -9.29 5.69
CA ILE A 65 4.14 -9.08 5.91
C ILE A 65 4.64 -7.95 5.00
N LEU A 66 5.26 -6.95 5.58
CA LEU A 66 5.90 -5.82 4.91
C LEU A 66 7.39 -6.10 4.66
N THR A 67 8.01 -6.82 5.58
CA THR A 67 9.43 -7.17 5.49
C THR A 67 9.72 -8.51 6.15
N PHE A 68 10.65 -9.27 5.56
CA PHE A 68 11.21 -10.50 6.11
C PHE A 68 12.56 -10.26 6.82
N LYS A 69 12.87 -8.99 7.11
CA LYS A 69 14.06 -8.57 7.84
C LYS A 69 13.66 -7.86 9.12
N PRO A 70 14.48 -7.94 10.18
CA PRO A 70 14.25 -7.18 11.41
C PRO A 70 14.62 -5.71 11.19
N GLU A 71 13.67 -4.92 10.67
CA GLU A 71 13.81 -3.50 10.41
C GLU A 71 12.58 -2.72 10.89
N GLU A 72 12.74 -1.44 11.18
CA GLU A 72 11.66 -0.60 11.67
C GLU A 72 10.77 -0.13 10.52
N ILE A 73 9.44 -0.23 10.73
CA ILE A 73 8.45 0.28 9.80
C ILE A 73 8.19 1.75 10.15
N ASN A 74 8.82 2.64 9.41
CA ASN A 74 8.76 4.09 9.57
C ASN A 74 8.78 4.78 8.20
N GLU A 75 8.85 6.11 8.16
CA GLU A 75 8.90 6.87 6.90
C GLU A 75 10.06 6.43 6.00
N GLN A 76 11.23 6.13 6.58
CA GLN A 76 12.41 5.67 5.83
C GLN A 76 12.20 4.30 5.19
N PHE A 77 11.43 3.40 5.83
CA PHE A 77 11.03 2.13 5.24
C PHE A 77 10.16 2.38 4.00
N TYR A 78 9.12 3.22 4.12
CA TYR A 78 8.26 3.54 2.97
C TYR A 78 9.02 4.25 1.86
N PHE A 79 9.94 5.16 2.21
CA PHE A 79 10.81 5.82 1.22
C PHE A 79 11.59 4.80 0.39
N LYS A 80 12.25 3.82 1.01
CA LYS A 80 13.01 2.78 0.29
C LYS A 80 12.11 1.98 -0.66
N ARG A 81 10.94 1.51 -0.19
CA ARG A 81 10.01 0.73 -1.00
C ARG A 81 9.46 1.52 -2.19
N LEU A 82 9.10 2.77 -1.97
CA LEU A 82 8.62 3.66 -3.03
C LEU A 82 9.73 3.99 -4.04
N GLN A 83 10.98 4.18 -3.58
CA GLN A 83 12.12 4.39 -4.45
C GLN A 83 12.40 3.15 -5.31
N GLU A 84 12.33 1.94 -4.75
CA GLU A 84 12.46 0.69 -5.49
C GLU A 84 11.37 0.58 -6.58
N ALA A 85 10.12 0.82 -6.22
CA ALA A 85 8.99 0.82 -7.16
C ALA A 85 9.18 1.85 -8.29
N TYR A 86 9.59 3.07 -7.94
CA TYR A 86 9.87 4.14 -8.91
C TYR A 86 10.99 3.76 -9.87
N ASN A 87 12.10 3.21 -9.37
CA ASN A 87 13.22 2.77 -10.20
C ASN A 87 12.82 1.68 -11.21
N VAL A 88 11.95 0.76 -10.83
CA VAL A 88 11.39 -0.25 -11.76
C VAL A 88 10.63 0.45 -12.90
N ARG A 89 9.74 1.42 -12.59
CA ARG A 89 8.96 2.15 -13.62
C ARG A 89 9.86 2.98 -14.54
N LEU A 90 10.90 3.58 -13.99
CA LEU A 90 11.92 4.28 -14.79
C LEU A 90 12.65 3.34 -15.74
N SER A 91 13.10 2.18 -15.25
CA SER A 91 13.82 1.19 -16.07
C SER A 91 12.97 0.61 -17.20
N LEU A 92 11.65 0.58 -17.02
CA LEU A 92 10.67 0.15 -18.02
C LEU A 92 10.27 1.28 -19.00
N GLY A 93 10.77 2.52 -18.82
CA GLY A 93 10.43 3.65 -19.67
C GLY A 93 9.00 4.16 -19.50
N LEU A 94 8.32 3.82 -18.40
CA LEU A 94 6.93 4.21 -18.16
C LEU A 94 6.76 5.69 -17.74
N LEU A 95 7.85 6.36 -17.39
CA LEU A 95 7.86 7.74 -16.88
C LEU A 95 8.76 8.62 -17.80
N ASN A 96 8.53 8.58 -19.11
CA ASN A 96 9.31 9.34 -20.07
C ASN A 96 8.77 10.75 -20.36
N GLY A 97 7.72 11.18 -19.66
CA GLY A 97 7.19 12.56 -19.64
C GLY A 97 6.52 13.07 -20.91
N GLU A 98 7.11 12.82 -22.06
CA GLU A 98 6.65 13.33 -23.36
C GLU A 98 5.51 12.49 -23.93
N TYR A 99 5.65 11.16 -23.88
CA TYR A 99 4.64 10.21 -24.37
C TYR A 99 3.81 9.60 -23.26
N ASN A 100 4.34 9.60 -22.03
CA ASN A 100 3.72 8.91 -20.92
C ASN A 100 3.99 9.63 -19.60
N ASN A 101 2.95 10.16 -18.98
CA ASN A 101 2.99 10.70 -17.63
C ASN A 101 1.96 10.03 -16.70
N THR A 102 1.52 8.83 -17.10
CA THR A 102 0.53 8.03 -16.37
C THR A 102 1.06 6.62 -16.19
N CYS A 103 1.10 6.15 -14.96
CA CYS A 103 1.44 4.75 -14.68
C CYS A 103 0.97 4.34 -13.28
N ARG A 104 0.82 3.02 -13.07
CA ARG A 104 0.73 2.47 -11.73
C ARG A 104 2.12 2.41 -11.11
N LEU A 105 2.37 3.30 -10.15
CA LEU A 105 3.64 3.39 -9.43
C LEU A 105 3.79 2.28 -8.39
N VAL A 106 2.72 1.96 -7.65
CA VAL A 106 2.71 0.91 -6.63
C VAL A 106 1.54 -0.02 -6.87
N HIS A 107 1.81 -1.32 -6.85
CA HIS A 107 0.81 -2.38 -7.03
C HIS A 107 0.89 -3.41 -5.90
N GLY A 108 0.57 -2.98 -4.68
CA GLY A 108 0.39 -3.87 -3.53
C GLY A 108 1.57 -4.81 -3.28
N GLU A 109 1.27 -6.08 -3.22
CA GLU A 109 2.23 -7.17 -2.98
C GLU A 109 3.35 -7.22 -4.02
N GLY A 110 3.07 -6.82 -5.26
CA GLY A 110 4.07 -6.82 -6.35
C GLY A 110 5.21 -5.84 -6.11
N ASP A 111 4.98 -4.79 -5.32
CA ASP A 111 5.98 -3.79 -4.95
C ASP A 111 6.33 -3.86 -3.45
N ASN A 112 6.06 -4.99 -2.79
CA ASN A 112 6.30 -5.21 -1.35
C ASN A 112 5.63 -4.17 -0.43
N LEU A 113 4.48 -3.64 -0.86
CA LEU A 113 3.61 -2.74 -0.09
C LEU A 113 2.17 -3.27 -0.10
N PRO A 114 1.91 -4.46 0.48
CA PRO A 114 0.63 -5.13 0.42
C PRO A 114 -0.52 -4.24 0.92
N GLY A 115 -1.54 -4.10 0.08
CA GLY A 115 -2.71 -3.27 0.38
C GLY A 115 -2.55 -1.79 0.05
N LEU A 116 -1.47 -1.39 -0.67
CA LEU A 116 -1.27 -0.03 -1.17
C LEU A 116 -1.30 0.00 -2.69
N ILE A 117 -2.07 0.90 -3.28
CA ILE A 117 -2.03 1.23 -4.70
C ILE A 117 -1.72 2.71 -4.85
N ILE A 118 -0.79 3.04 -5.75
CA ILE A 118 -0.49 4.42 -6.11
C ILE A 118 -0.44 4.50 -7.63
N ASP A 119 -1.32 5.31 -8.20
CA ASP A 119 -1.35 5.62 -9.62
C ASP A 119 -0.90 7.07 -9.84
N LEU A 120 -0.03 7.27 -10.83
CA LEU A 120 0.40 8.61 -11.26
C LEU A 120 -0.42 9.06 -12.46
N TYR A 121 -0.90 10.29 -12.40
CA TYR A 121 -1.60 10.99 -13.48
C TYR A 121 -0.99 12.37 -13.61
N ASN A 122 -0.07 12.54 -14.57
CA ASN A 122 0.71 13.74 -14.74
C ASN A 122 1.41 14.12 -13.41
N LYS A 123 1.08 15.26 -12.81
CA LYS A 123 1.65 15.74 -11.55
C LYS A 123 0.82 15.39 -10.31
N THR A 124 -0.11 14.46 -10.44
CA THR A 124 -0.96 13.99 -9.33
C THR A 124 -0.74 12.51 -9.07
N ALA A 125 -0.41 12.17 -7.84
CA ALA A 125 -0.42 10.81 -7.34
C ALA A 125 -1.77 10.52 -6.68
N VAL A 126 -2.46 9.47 -7.12
CA VAL A 126 -3.68 8.97 -6.49
C VAL A 126 -3.33 7.76 -5.65
N MET A 127 -3.49 7.88 -4.34
CA MET A 127 -3.15 6.85 -3.37
C MET A 127 -4.40 6.18 -2.83
N GLN A 128 -4.43 4.85 -2.86
CA GLN A 128 -5.53 4.04 -2.34
C GLN A 128 -5.00 3.04 -1.32
N ALA A 129 -5.60 3.03 -0.13
CA ALA A 129 -5.40 2.02 0.88
C ALA A 129 -6.50 0.96 0.79
N HIS A 130 -6.12 -0.31 0.83
CA HIS A 130 -7.00 -1.47 0.84
C HIS A 130 -6.93 -2.23 2.17
N THR A 131 -6.16 -1.70 3.12
CA THR A 131 -5.99 -2.26 4.48
C THR A 131 -5.97 -1.15 5.52
N PRO A 132 -6.42 -1.43 6.76
CA PRO A 132 -6.36 -0.47 7.85
C PRO A 132 -4.94 0.05 8.12
N GLY A 133 -3.94 -0.83 8.07
CA GLY A 133 -2.55 -0.44 8.31
C GLY A 133 -2.03 0.56 7.28
N MET A 134 -2.36 0.41 5.99
CA MET A 134 -1.99 1.39 4.97
C MET A 134 -2.78 2.69 5.10
N HIS A 135 -4.04 2.63 5.57
CA HIS A 135 -4.82 3.82 5.90
C HIS A 135 -4.16 4.64 7.01
N TYR A 136 -3.79 4.00 8.11
CA TYR A 136 -3.13 4.70 9.23
C TYR A 136 -1.75 5.25 8.86
N ALA A 137 -1.01 4.56 7.99
CA ALA A 137 0.30 5.00 7.50
C ALA A 137 0.25 6.07 6.40
N ARG A 138 -0.94 6.48 5.91
CA ARG A 138 -1.10 7.33 4.72
C ARG A 138 -0.28 8.61 4.72
N HIS A 139 -0.15 9.28 5.86
CA HIS A 139 0.64 10.51 5.97
C HIS A 139 2.15 10.25 5.85
N GLN A 140 2.66 9.19 6.49
CA GLN A 140 4.07 8.79 6.35
C GLN A 140 4.39 8.36 4.91
N ILE A 141 3.47 7.63 4.27
CA ILE A 141 3.59 7.21 2.87
C ILE A 141 3.57 8.44 1.96
N ALA A 142 2.71 9.43 2.20
CA ALA A 142 2.65 10.65 1.41
C ALA A 142 3.93 11.48 1.52
N GLN A 143 4.51 11.61 2.71
CA GLN A 143 5.80 12.28 2.93
C GLN A 143 6.94 11.56 2.21
N ALA A 144 7.01 10.25 2.36
CA ALA A 144 7.99 9.42 1.66
C ALA A 144 7.83 9.53 0.12
N LEU A 145 6.59 9.50 -0.39
CA LEU A 145 6.29 9.65 -1.81
C LEU A 145 6.74 11.00 -2.36
N LYS A 146 6.47 12.09 -1.61
CA LYS A 146 6.95 13.42 -1.97
C LYS A 146 8.47 13.50 -1.98
N SER A 147 9.14 12.81 -1.05
CA SER A 147 10.60 12.74 -1.00
C SER A 147 11.20 11.98 -2.19
N VAL A 148 10.53 10.91 -2.66
CA VAL A 148 10.95 10.13 -3.84
C VAL A 148 10.74 10.90 -5.14
N LEU A 149 9.55 11.48 -5.34
CA LEU A 149 9.14 12.08 -6.61
C LEU A 149 9.52 13.56 -6.73
N GLY A 150 9.78 14.24 -5.61
CA GLY A 150 10.21 15.64 -5.58
C GLY A 150 9.27 16.56 -6.36
N ASN A 151 9.83 17.26 -7.36
CA ASN A 151 9.09 18.19 -8.22
C ASN A 151 8.32 17.50 -9.37
N ALA A 152 8.39 16.17 -9.47
CA ALA A 152 7.60 15.42 -10.46
C ALA A 152 6.10 15.39 -10.10
N ILE A 153 5.75 15.61 -8.83
CA ILE A 153 4.36 15.71 -8.39
C ILE A 153 4.10 17.03 -7.63
N ASP A 154 2.92 17.58 -7.85
CA ASP A 154 2.39 18.73 -7.13
C ASP A 154 1.27 18.33 -6.16
N ASN A 155 0.58 17.21 -6.43
CA ASN A 155 -0.57 16.75 -5.67
C ASN A 155 -0.45 15.29 -5.25
N ILE A 156 -0.95 14.97 -4.06
CA ILE A 156 -1.24 13.61 -3.60
C ILE A 156 -2.70 13.57 -3.15
N TYR A 157 -3.51 12.81 -3.88
CA TYR A 157 -4.93 12.64 -3.60
C TYR A 157 -5.17 11.26 -2.99
N TYR A 158 -5.69 11.22 -1.78
CA TYR A 158 -6.07 9.99 -1.10
C TYR A 158 -7.51 9.64 -1.46
N LYS A 159 -7.72 8.45 -2.03
CA LYS A 159 -9.01 7.99 -2.54
C LYS A 159 -9.34 6.62 -1.98
N SER A 160 -9.78 6.55 -0.73
CA SER A 160 -10.00 5.26 -0.04
C SER A 160 -11.38 5.09 0.58
N GLU A 161 -12.31 6.00 0.33
CA GLU A 161 -13.70 5.94 0.80
C GLU A 161 -14.39 4.58 0.52
N THR A 162 -14.10 3.97 -0.64
CA THR A 162 -14.74 2.73 -1.08
C THR A 162 -13.79 1.53 -1.12
N THR A 163 -12.50 1.69 -0.81
CA THR A 163 -11.48 0.63 -0.96
C THR A 163 -11.10 -0.06 0.34
N LEU A 164 -11.39 0.57 1.47
CA LEU A 164 -11.14 0.00 2.79
C LEU A 164 -12.12 -1.13 3.11
N PRO A 165 -11.68 -2.16 3.87
CA PRO A 165 -12.55 -3.22 4.31
C PRO A 165 -13.68 -2.67 5.18
N TYR A 166 -14.92 -2.92 4.80
CA TYR A 166 -16.09 -2.42 5.53
C TYR A 166 -16.13 -2.88 7.01
N LYS A 167 -15.50 -4.02 7.31
CA LYS A 167 -15.41 -4.56 8.68
C LYS A 167 -14.50 -3.76 9.61
N ALA A 168 -13.64 -2.90 9.04
CA ALA A 168 -12.75 -2.08 9.84
C ALA A 168 -13.45 -0.83 10.40
N GLU A 169 -14.70 -0.55 9.96
CA GLU A 169 -15.51 0.60 10.39
C GLU A 169 -14.74 1.93 10.34
N LEU A 170 -13.82 2.05 9.36
CA LEU A 170 -12.99 3.24 9.17
C LEU A 170 -13.77 4.27 8.35
N ASP A 171 -13.94 5.43 8.93
CA ASP A 171 -14.53 6.59 8.26
C ASP A 171 -13.43 7.30 7.46
N ALA A 172 -13.20 6.82 6.25
CA ALA A 172 -12.17 7.35 5.37
C ALA A 172 -12.79 8.25 4.29
N GLU A 173 -12.65 9.54 4.48
CA GLU A 173 -12.97 10.51 3.45
C GLU A 173 -11.85 10.61 2.39
N ASN A 174 -12.23 10.95 1.16
CA ASN A 174 -11.27 11.27 0.12
C ASN A 174 -10.73 12.68 0.35
N GLU A 175 -9.41 12.84 0.37
CA GLU A 175 -8.75 14.10 0.71
C GLU A 175 -7.46 14.35 -0.09
N TYR A 176 -7.05 15.59 -0.20
CA TYR A 176 -5.70 15.91 -0.64
C TYR A 176 -4.73 15.88 0.54
N LEU A 177 -3.73 14.98 0.49
CA LEU A 177 -2.63 14.93 1.46
C LEU A 177 -1.50 15.90 1.10
N LEU A 178 -1.47 16.35 -0.16
CA LEU A 178 -0.57 17.38 -0.67
C LEU A 178 -1.25 18.10 -1.83
N GLY A 179 -1.06 19.44 -1.91
CA GLY A 179 -1.67 20.25 -2.96
C GLY A 179 -3.15 20.50 -2.75
N GLY A 180 -3.96 20.51 -3.81
CA GLY A 180 -5.41 20.77 -3.72
C GLY A 180 -6.09 21.10 -5.03
N ASP A 181 -5.33 21.30 -6.10
CA ASP A 181 -5.89 21.57 -7.43
C ASP A 181 -5.10 20.78 -8.48
N ALA A 182 -5.69 19.71 -8.95
CA ALA A 182 -5.07 18.82 -9.92
C ALA A 182 -5.67 19.04 -11.31
N PRO A 183 -4.86 19.34 -12.34
CA PRO A 183 -5.34 19.31 -13.71
C PRO A 183 -5.79 17.90 -14.09
N ASN A 184 -7.00 17.78 -14.63
CA ASN A 184 -7.61 16.51 -15.01
C ASN A 184 -7.07 15.98 -16.37
N ILE A 185 -5.80 16.25 -16.68
CA ILE A 185 -5.19 15.90 -17.96
C ILE A 185 -3.96 15.05 -17.71
N ALA A 186 -3.89 13.91 -18.38
CA ALA A 186 -2.71 13.04 -18.40
C ALA A 186 -2.47 12.51 -19.80
N THR A 187 -1.26 12.00 -20.05
CA THR A 187 -0.88 11.43 -21.35
C THR A 187 -0.47 9.97 -21.17
N GLU A 188 -1.05 9.11 -22.00
CA GLU A 188 -0.71 7.70 -22.06
C GLU A 188 -0.49 7.29 -23.52
N ASN A 189 0.71 6.77 -23.84
CA ASN A 189 1.10 6.37 -25.19
C ASN A 189 0.87 7.46 -26.25
N GLY A 190 1.14 8.72 -25.90
CA GLY A 190 0.94 9.88 -26.79
C GLY A 190 -0.51 10.36 -26.90
N LEU A 191 -1.46 9.70 -26.23
CA LEU A 191 -2.85 10.09 -26.18
C LEU A 191 -3.12 10.96 -24.96
N CYS A 192 -3.75 12.12 -25.19
CA CYS A 192 -4.19 13.00 -24.10
C CYS A 192 -5.50 12.46 -23.51
N LEU A 193 -5.46 12.14 -22.21
CA LEU A 193 -6.60 11.65 -21.44
C LEU A 193 -7.14 12.79 -20.58
N LEU A 194 -8.46 13.04 -20.67
CA LEU A 194 -9.16 13.95 -19.79
C LEU A 194 -9.91 13.15 -18.73
N TYR A 195 -9.44 13.24 -17.47
CA TYR A 195 -10.12 12.61 -16.33
C TYR A 195 -11.24 13.51 -15.85
N THR A 196 -12.45 13.17 -16.22
CA THR A 196 -13.67 13.80 -15.67
C THR A 196 -14.27 12.91 -14.59
N SER A 197 -15.07 13.51 -13.70
CA SER A 197 -15.98 12.71 -12.88
C SER A 197 -16.78 11.76 -13.77
N PRO A 198 -17.03 10.50 -13.36
CA PRO A 198 -17.71 9.55 -14.20
C PRO A 198 -19.01 10.14 -14.73
N SER A 199 -19.15 10.16 -16.06
CA SER A 199 -20.39 10.57 -16.73
C SER A 199 -21.53 9.67 -16.24
N PRO A 200 -22.76 10.17 -16.16
CA PRO A 200 -23.94 9.33 -15.91
C PRO A 200 -24.07 8.13 -16.86
N ARG A 201 -23.41 8.18 -18.03
CA ARG A 201 -23.33 7.08 -19.00
C ARG A 201 -22.35 5.97 -18.58
N ASP A 202 -21.36 6.27 -17.73
CA ASP A 202 -20.36 5.31 -17.27
C ASP A 202 -20.86 4.48 -16.08
N ARG A 203 -22.04 4.76 -15.57
CA ARG A 203 -22.76 3.85 -14.67
C ARG A 203 -23.29 2.69 -15.51
N SER A 204 -22.44 1.70 -15.74
CA SER A 204 -22.92 0.39 -16.18
C SER A 204 -23.80 -0.16 -15.08
N VAL A 205 -25.10 -0.04 -15.28
CA VAL A 205 -26.09 -0.76 -14.49
C VAL A 205 -25.93 -2.22 -14.88
N SER A 206 -25.13 -2.96 -14.13
CA SER A 206 -25.18 -4.43 -14.16
C SER A 206 -26.57 -4.82 -13.65
N ARG A 207 -27.42 -5.23 -14.56
CA ARG A 207 -28.67 -5.96 -14.24
C ARG A 207 -28.37 -7.39 -13.93
#